data_f7673d9ea4196ed31211a57d9aa41165
#
_entry.id   f7673d9ea4196ed31211a57d9aa41165
#
_cell.length_a   1.000
_cell.length_b   1.000
_cell.length_c   1.000
_cell.angle_alpha   90.00
_cell.angle_beta   90.00
_cell.angle_gamma   90.00
#
_symmetry.space_group_name_H-M   'P 1'
#
loop_
_entity.id
_entity.type
_entity.pdbx_description
1 polymer ?
#
loop_
_entity_poly.entity_id
_entity_poly.type
_entity_poly.pdbx_seq_one_letter_code
_entity_poly.pdbx_strand_id
1 'polypeptide(L)'
;MKFSAQEEYGLRCLLRIAKFYGVEKALTIPEISRSEGITEHNAGKILRVLRLGGFLESSRGQIGGYTLSRAPEDISVGDVLKVLGGRLFDDSFCKTHSGVTDICSNSIDCSVRSLWKLIQDSVDSVVDKLTLKDLLGSENFFFDFTNSGGVELQSK
;
A
#
# COMPACT_ATOMS: atom_id res chain seq x y z
N MET A 1 1.93 8.21 14.18
CA MET A 1 1.72 7.66 12.82
C MET A 1 0.51 6.75 12.86
N LYS A 2 -0.36 6.81 11.85
CA LYS A 2 -1.53 5.93 11.75
C LYS A 2 -1.65 5.48 10.30
N PHE A 3 -1.85 4.19 10.08
CA PHE A 3 -2.32 3.71 8.80
C PHE A 3 -3.75 4.18 8.57
N SER A 4 -4.05 4.65 7.38
CA SER A 4 -5.40 5.09 7.03
C SER A 4 -6.32 3.90 6.77
N ALA A 5 -7.62 4.10 6.92
CA ALA A 5 -8.61 3.09 6.52
C ALA A 5 -8.51 2.73 5.02
N GLN A 6 -8.06 3.66 4.18
CA GLN A 6 -7.85 3.42 2.75
C GLN A 6 -6.69 2.46 2.49
N GLU A 7 -5.59 2.58 3.23
CA GLU A 7 -4.45 1.66 3.14
C GLU A 7 -4.82 0.26 3.64
N GLU A 8 -5.45 0.17 4.81
CA GLU A 8 -5.90 -1.10 5.40
C GLU A 8 -6.87 -1.82 4.48
N TYR A 9 -7.98 -1.19 4.11
CA TYR A 9 -8.98 -1.81 3.25
C TYR A 9 -8.50 -2.00 1.83
N GLY A 10 -7.58 -1.15 1.35
CA GLY A 10 -6.99 -1.28 0.03
C GLY A 10 -6.16 -2.56 -0.11
N LEU A 11 -5.29 -2.82 0.85
CA LEU A 11 -4.53 -4.08 0.89
C LEU A 11 -5.44 -5.30 1.02
N ARG A 12 -6.46 -5.25 1.89
CA ARG A 12 -7.41 -6.36 2.06
C ARG A 12 -8.20 -6.65 0.79
N CYS A 13 -8.71 -5.62 0.10
CA CYS A 13 -9.40 -5.79 -1.19
C CYS A 13 -8.46 -6.39 -2.25
N LEU A 14 -7.22 -5.92 -2.32
CA LEU A 14 -6.23 -6.41 -3.26
C LEU A 14 -5.87 -7.87 -2.99
N LEU A 15 -5.65 -8.24 -1.73
CA LEU A 15 -5.40 -9.63 -1.30
C LEU A 15 -6.59 -10.54 -1.60
N ARG A 16 -7.82 -10.05 -1.43
CA ARG A 16 -9.02 -10.80 -1.78
C ARG A 16 -9.03 -11.18 -3.26
N ILE A 17 -8.72 -10.24 -4.13
CA ILE A 17 -8.65 -10.46 -5.58
C ILE A 17 -7.48 -11.38 -5.93
N ALA A 18 -6.32 -11.19 -5.28
CA ALA A 18 -5.12 -11.98 -5.52
C ALA A 18 -5.31 -13.48 -5.25
N LYS A 19 -6.19 -13.87 -4.32
CA LYS A 19 -6.54 -15.28 -4.07
C LYS A 19 -7.14 -15.99 -5.27
N PHE A 20 -7.66 -15.26 -6.24
CA PHE A 20 -8.24 -15.77 -7.48
C PHE A 20 -7.35 -15.55 -8.70
N TYR A 21 -6.10 -15.15 -8.49
CA TYR A 21 -5.14 -15.03 -9.59
C TYR A 21 -4.87 -16.40 -10.23
N GLY A 22 -4.88 -16.43 -11.56
CA GLY A 22 -4.74 -17.68 -12.31
C GLY A 22 -6.03 -18.53 -12.41
N VAL A 23 -7.11 -18.08 -11.79
CA VAL A 23 -8.44 -18.65 -11.93
C VAL A 23 -9.27 -17.69 -12.80
N GLU A 24 -10.02 -18.21 -13.77
CA GLU A 24 -10.90 -17.38 -14.62
C GLU A 24 -12.12 -16.85 -13.84
N LYS A 25 -11.83 -16.09 -12.78
CA LYS A 25 -12.86 -15.47 -11.94
C LYS A 25 -12.49 -14.03 -11.60
N ALA A 26 -13.25 -13.09 -12.13
CA ALA A 26 -13.24 -11.70 -11.69
C ALA A 26 -14.16 -11.54 -10.46
N LEU A 27 -13.79 -10.67 -9.53
CA LEU A 27 -14.61 -10.35 -8.36
C LEU A 27 -15.34 -9.04 -8.56
N THR A 28 -16.64 -9.03 -8.29
CA THR A 28 -17.48 -7.83 -8.36
C THR A 28 -17.36 -6.97 -7.10
N ILE A 29 -17.74 -5.69 -7.19
CA ILE A 29 -17.77 -4.79 -6.03
C ILE A 29 -18.63 -5.36 -4.88
N PRO A 30 -19.85 -5.88 -5.11
CA PRO A 30 -20.65 -6.48 -4.05
C PRO A 30 -19.99 -7.69 -3.37
N GLU A 31 -19.30 -8.56 -4.13
CA GLU A 31 -18.58 -9.70 -3.57
C GLU A 31 -17.45 -9.25 -2.65
N ILE A 32 -16.64 -8.28 -3.10
CA ILE A 32 -15.53 -7.73 -2.32
C ILE A 32 -16.05 -7.00 -1.09
N SER A 33 -17.05 -6.14 -1.25
CA SER A 33 -17.72 -5.42 -0.16
C SER A 33 -18.18 -6.37 0.95
N ARG A 34 -18.87 -7.43 0.59
CA ARG A 34 -19.37 -8.45 1.54
C ARG A 34 -18.22 -9.20 2.21
N SER A 35 -17.19 -9.56 1.44
CA SER A 35 -16.04 -10.31 1.96
C SER A 35 -15.21 -9.52 2.95
N GLU A 36 -15.05 -8.21 2.72
CA GLU A 36 -14.18 -7.36 3.53
C GLU A 36 -14.95 -6.55 4.59
N GLY A 37 -16.28 -6.66 4.61
CA GLY A 37 -17.12 -5.98 5.59
C GLY A 37 -17.13 -4.46 5.45
N ILE A 38 -17.01 -3.95 4.22
CA ILE A 38 -17.06 -2.51 3.88
C ILE A 38 -18.23 -2.22 2.96
N THR A 39 -18.66 -0.97 2.89
CA THR A 39 -19.72 -0.58 1.96
C THR A 39 -19.28 -0.69 0.51
N GLU A 40 -20.21 -0.98 -0.42
CA GLU A 40 -19.93 -1.03 -1.86
C GLU A 40 -19.35 0.28 -2.38
N HIS A 41 -19.81 1.41 -1.83
CA HIS A 41 -19.28 2.72 -2.17
C HIS A 41 -17.79 2.87 -1.82
N ASN A 42 -17.39 2.44 -0.63
CA ASN A 42 -15.99 2.46 -0.20
C ASN A 42 -15.15 1.45 -1.01
N ALA A 43 -15.66 0.24 -1.22
CA ALA A 43 -15.02 -0.75 -2.07
C ALA A 43 -14.78 -0.19 -3.48
N GLY A 44 -15.81 0.40 -4.09
CA GLY A 44 -15.71 0.99 -5.42
C GLY A 44 -14.67 2.11 -5.53
N LYS A 45 -14.58 2.99 -4.52
CA LYS A 45 -13.54 4.04 -4.46
C LYS A 45 -12.14 3.43 -4.39
N ILE A 46 -11.92 2.49 -3.49
CA ILE A 46 -10.63 1.81 -3.29
C ILE A 46 -10.21 1.08 -4.56
N LEU A 47 -11.10 0.28 -5.15
CA LEU A 47 -10.82 -0.49 -6.36
C LEU A 47 -10.51 0.43 -7.55
N ARG A 48 -11.16 1.59 -7.64
CA ARG A 48 -10.81 2.60 -8.64
C ARG A 48 -9.39 3.13 -8.45
N VAL A 49 -8.99 3.44 -7.21
CA VAL A 49 -7.62 3.90 -6.90
C VAL A 49 -6.60 2.83 -7.28
N LEU A 50 -6.82 1.59 -6.89
CA LEU A 50 -5.94 0.46 -7.22
C LEU A 50 -5.86 0.20 -8.74
N ARG A 51 -6.98 0.34 -9.45
CA ARG A 51 -7.01 0.21 -10.91
C ARG A 51 -6.24 1.34 -11.60
N LEU A 52 -6.42 2.58 -11.16
CA LEU A 52 -5.68 3.73 -11.69
C LEU A 52 -4.18 3.63 -11.38
N GLY A 53 -3.82 3.02 -10.25
CA GLY A 53 -2.45 2.69 -9.90
C GLY A 53 -1.86 1.49 -10.68
N GLY A 54 -2.64 0.85 -11.55
CA GLY A 54 -2.17 -0.21 -12.41
C GLY A 54 -2.07 -1.60 -11.75
N PHE A 55 -2.69 -1.79 -10.58
CA PHE A 55 -2.68 -3.08 -9.87
C PHE A 55 -3.86 -3.97 -10.26
N LEU A 56 -4.94 -3.36 -10.73
CA LEU A 56 -6.16 -4.06 -11.11
C LEU A 56 -6.58 -3.73 -12.56
N GLU A 57 -7.19 -4.72 -13.19
CA GLU A 57 -7.96 -4.57 -14.42
C GLU A 57 -9.44 -4.76 -14.11
N SER A 58 -10.30 -4.15 -14.92
CA SER A 58 -11.75 -4.33 -14.82
C SER A 58 -12.33 -4.74 -16.16
N SER A 59 -13.17 -5.78 -16.15
CA SER A 59 -13.96 -6.20 -17.30
C SER A 59 -15.43 -5.85 -17.10
N ARG A 60 -16.14 -5.60 -18.19
CA ARG A 60 -17.59 -5.35 -18.23
C ARG A 60 -18.32 -6.61 -18.69
N GLY A 61 -19.61 -6.73 -18.35
CA GLY A 61 -20.49 -7.80 -18.79
C GLY A 61 -20.93 -8.73 -17.67
N GLN A 62 -21.56 -9.86 -18.01
CA GLN A 62 -22.11 -10.83 -17.05
C GLN A 62 -21.04 -11.51 -16.18
N ILE A 63 -19.79 -11.58 -16.69
CA ILE A 63 -18.62 -12.12 -15.98
C ILE A 63 -17.69 -10.97 -15.60
N GLY A 64 -18.20 -9.74 -15.55
CA GLY A 64 -17.44 -8.54 -15.25
C GLY A 64 -17.02 -8.46 -13.78
N GLY A 65 -15.93 -7.75 -13.53
CA GLY A 65 -15.38 -7.55 -12.19
C GLY A 65 -13.93 -7.10 -12.24
N TYR A 66 -13.23 -7.30 -11.14
CA TYR A 66 -11.83 -6.92 -10.97
C TYR A 66 -10.93 -8.15 -10.87
N THR A 67 -9.80 -8.09 -11.58
CA THR A 67 -8.71 -9.08 -11.53
C THR A 67 -7.39 -8.36 -11.29
N LEU A 68 -6.35 -9.09 -10.88
CA LEU A 68 -5.00 -8.52 -10.86
C LEU A 68 -4.50 -8.24 -12.29
N SER A 69 -3.79 -7.13 -12.47
CA SER A 69 -3.14 -6.77 -13.73
C SER A 69 -1.87 -7.59 -14.03
N ARG A 70 -1.26 -8.16 -12.99
CA ARG A 70 -0.03 -8.97 -13.06
C ARG A 70 0.06 -9.93 -11.87
N ALA A 71 1.07 -10.80 -11.89
CA ALA A 71 1.26 -11.80 -10.86
C ALA A 71 1.48 -11.17 -9.45
N PRO A 72 1.00 -11.80 -8.38
CA PRO A 72 1.16 -11.27 -7.02
C PRO A 72 2.62 -11.05 -6.60
N GLU A 73 3.55 -11.85 -7.10
CA GLU A 73 4.99 -11.70 -6.89
C GLU A 73 5.59 -10.45 -7.57
N ASP A 74 4.92 -9.89 -8.58
CA ASP A 74 5.34 -8.69 -9.32
C ASP A 74 4.68 -7.41 -8.77
N ILE A 75 3.95 -7.51 -7.67
CA ILE A 75 3.30 -6.38 -7.01
C ILE A 75 3.98 -6.12 -5.68
N SER A 76 4.77 -5.02 -5.61
CA SER A 76 5.38 -4.56 -4.36
C SER A 76 4.33 -3.98 -3.41
N VAL A 77 4.41 -4.34 -2.13
CA VAL A 77 3.56 -3.75 -1.07
C VAL A 77 3.83 -2.25 -0.94
N GLY A 78 5.09 -1.84 -1.05
CA GLY A 78 5.48 -0.43 -1.01
C GLY A 78 4.80 0.39 -2.10
N ASP A 79 4.74 -0.11 -3.33
CA ASP A 79 4.08 0.59 -4.44
C ASP A 79 2.56 0.67 -4.26
N VAL A 80 1.95 -0.38 -3.71
CA VAL A 80 0.52 -0.36 -3.36
C VAL A 80 0.23 0.72 -2.31
N LEU A 81 1.03 0.79 -1.24
CA LEU A 81 0.86 1.79 -0.18
C LEU A 81 1.08 3.21 -0.70
N LYS A 82 2.07 3.44 -1.58
CA LYS A 82 2.30 4.75 -2.23
C LYS A 82 1.05 5.24 -2.98
N VAL A 83 0.33 4.34 -3.64
CA VAL A 83 -0.90 4.68 -4.39
C VAL A 83 -2.10 4.87 -3.47
N LEU A 84 -2.21 4.11 -2.39
CA LEU A 84 -3.36 4.17 -1.46
C LEU A 84 -3.30 5.36 -0.51
N GLY A 85 -2.15 5.62 0.11
CA GLY A 85 -2.00 6.61 1.18
C GLY A 85 -0.90 7.64 0.94
N GLY A 86 -0.05 7.42 -0.06
CA GLY A 86 1.15 8.21 -0.27
C GLY A 86 2.30 7.81 0.67
N ARG A 87 3.30 8.65 0.74
CA ARG A 87 4.44 8.48 1.65
C ARG A 87 4.19 9.23 2.94
N LEU A 88 4.72 8.74 4.06
CA LEU A 88 4.70 9.45 5.34
C LEU A 88 5.47 10.77 5.26
N PHE A 89 6.55 10.77 4.48
CA PHE A 89 7.37 11.93 4.20
C PHE A 89 7.88 11.89 2.76
N ASP A 90 7.79 13.02 2.07
CA ASP A 90 8.35 13.25 0.74
C ASP A 90 8.94 14.66 0.65
N ASP A 91 9.61 14.97 -0.47
CA ASP A 91 10.27 16.26 -0.69
C ASP A 91 9.28 17.45 -0.75
N SER A 92 8.00 17.21 -0.97
CA SER A 92 6.95 18.23 -0.96
C SER A 92 6.49 18.60 0.45
N PHE A 93 6.73 17.73 1.44
CA PHE A 93 6.26 17.91 2.81
C PHE A 93 6.71 19.26 3.40
N CYS A 94 7.98 19.60 3.24
CA CYS A 94 8.51 20.87 3.75
C CYS A 94 7.90 22.11 3.06
N LYS A 95 7.49 21.98 1.80
CA LYS A 95 6.82 23.07 1.06
C LYS A 95 5.40 23.32 1.57
N THR A 96 4.69 22.25 1.92
CA THR A 96 3.32 22.32 2.43
C THR A 96 3.24 22.66 3.92
N HIS A 97 4.39 22.58 4.64
CA HIS A 97 4.51 22.83 6.08
C HIS A 97 5.52 23.95 6.40
N SER A 98 5.65 24.94 5.52
CA SER A 98 6.57 26.08 5.69
C SER A 98 6.14 27.08 6.78
N GLY A 99 4.92 26.97 7.28
CA GLY A 99 4.33 27.89 8.26
C GLY A 99 3.67 29.11 7.58
N VAL A 100 3.88 30.29 8.15
CA VAL A 100 3.26 31.55 7.67
C VAL A 100 4.00 32.13 6.45
N THR A 101 5.22 31.65 6.19
CA THR A 101 6.09 32.13 5.10
C THR A 101 6.20 31.06 4.01
N ASP A 102 6.47 31.48 2.77
CA ASP A 102 6.65 30.56 1.62
C ASP A 102 7.88 29.65 1.77
N ILE A 103 8.83 30.04 2.62
CA ILE A 103 10.06 29.29 2.88
C ILE A 103 10.13 28.98 4.38
N CYS A 104 10.33 27.71 4.71
CA CYS A 104 10.51 27.28 6.09
C CYS A 104 11.76 27.94 6.72
N SER A 105 11.63 28.45 7.95
CA SER A 105 12.74 29.07 8.71
C SER A 105 13.93 28.13 8.92
N ASN A 106 13.73 26.82 8.90
CA ASN A 106 14.76 25.78 9.03
C ASN A 106 15.15 25.14 7.68
N SER A 107 14.99 25.87 6.58
CA SER A 107 15.22 25.31 5.23
C SER A 107 16.65 24.83 4.99
N ILE A 108 17.65 25.49 5.59
CA ILE A 108 19.09 25.21 5.41
C ILE A 108 19.53 24.02 6.24
N ASP A 109 19.17 23.99 7.54
CA ASP A 109 19.52 22.91 8.46
C ASP A 109 18.30 22.53 9.31
N CYS A 110 17.85 21.26 9.21
CA CYS A 110 16.64 20.78 9.85
C CYS A 110 16.78 19.32 10.30
N SER A 111 17.07 19.12 11.59
CA SER A 111 17.11 17.78 12.20
C SER A 111 15.77 17.05 12.14
N VAL A 112 14.65 17.80 12.19
CA VAL A 112 13.29 17.23 12.08
C VAL A 112 13.06 16.63 10.67
N ARG A 113 13.49 17.31 9.62
CA ARG A 113 13.45 16.79 8.25
C ARG A 113 14.28 15.50 8.12
N SER A 114 15.47 15.49 8.71
CA SER A 114 16.34 14.31 8.72
C SER A 114 15.70 13.15 9.47
N LEU A 115 15.02 13.41 10.58
CA LEU A 115 14.26 12.40 11.32
C LEU A 115 13.11 11.80 10.47
N TRP A 116 12.31 12.66 9.83
CA TRP A 116 11.21 12.17 8.99
C TRP A 116 11.70 11.36 7.80
N LYS A 117 12.81 11.79 7.19
CA LYS A 117 13.44 11.01 6.12
C LYS A 117 13.90 9.65 6.61
N LEU A 118 14.57 9.58 7.74
CA LEU A 118 15.03 8.31 8.34
C LEU A 118 13.87 7.35 8.61
N ILE A 119 12.74 7.86 9.14
CA ILE A 119 11.54 7.06 9.38
C ILE A 119 10.98 6.54 8.05
N GLN A 120 10.88 7.41 7.03
CA GLN A 120 10.40 6.98 5.71
C GLN A 120 11.32 5.92 5.08
N ASP A 121 12.63 6.13 5.11
CA ASP A 121 13.61 5.18 4.57
C ASP A 121 13.52 3.82 5.30
N SER A 122 13.27 3.83 6.61
CA SER A 122 13.06 2.61 7.41
C SER A 122 11.77 1.88 7.01
N VAL A 123 10.68 2.59 6.78
CA VAL A 123 9.43 2.01 6.28
C VAL A 123 9.63 1.43 4.87
N ASP A 124 10.23 2.20 3.97
CA ASP A 124 10.50 1.76 2.60
C ASP A 124 11.37 0.50 2.58
N SER A 125 12.39 0.42 3.44
CA SER A 125 13.28 -0.75 3.54
C SER A 125 12.54 -2.06 3.89
N VAL A 126 11.39 -1.97 4.52
CA VAL A 126 10.52 -3.11 4.85
C VAL A 126 9.53 -3.37 3.71
N VAL A 127 8.74 -2.36 3.36
CA VAL A 127 7.59 -2.57 2.47
C VAL A 127 7.98 -2.79 1.00
N ASP A 128 9.12 -2.24 0.56
CA ASP A 128 9.60 -2.43 -0.81
C ASP A 128 10.21 -3.83 -1.04
N LYS A 129 10.58 -4.55 0.03
CA LYS A 129 11.04 -5.94 -0.05
C LYS A 129 9.91 -6.97 -0.07
N LEU A 130 8.70 -6.56 0.32
CA LEU A 130 7.53 -7.42 0.40
C LEU A 130 6.71 -7.34 -0.88
N THR A 131 6.22 -8.49 -1.31
CA THR A 131 5.30 -8.62 -2.44
C THR A 131 3.90 -8.97 -1.95
N LEU A 132 2.91 -8.81 -2.82
CA LEU A 132 1.55 -9.24 -2.53
C LEU A 132 1.48 -10.75 -2.27
N LYS A 133 2.35 -11.52 -2.92
CA LYS A 133 2.47 -12.98 -2.70
C LYS A 133 2.88 -13.31 -1.27
N ASP A 134 3.80 -12.55 -0.69
CA ASP A 134 4.24 -12.76 0.71
C ASP A 134 3.07 -12.54 1.68
N LEU A 135 2.21 -11.55 1.39
CA LEU A 135 1.00 -11.28 2.19
C LEU A 135 -0.12 -12.33 2.00
N LEU A 136 -0.08 -13.14 0.95
CA LEU A 136 -1.02 -14.27 0.77
C LEU A 136 -0.65 -15.47 1.63
N GLY A 137 0.57 -15.50 2.18
CA GLY A 137 1.04 -16.51 3.11
C GLY A 137 0.34 -16.46 4.47
N SER A 138 0.78 -17.33 5.38
CA SER A 138 0.29 -17.32 6.76
C SER A 138 0.91 -16.17 7.57
N GLU A 139 0.26 -15.77 8.66
CA GLU A 139 0.79 -14.79 9.61
C GLU A 139 2.18 -15.17 10.14
N ASN A 140 2.49 -16.46 10.25
CA ASN A 140 3.79 -16.97 10.67
C ASN A 140 4.94 -16.57 9.73
N PHE A 141 4.68 -16.25 8.46
CA PHE A 141 5.70 -15.78 7.53
C PHE A 141 6.45 -14.56 8.08
N PHE A 142 5.75 -13.64 8.71
CA PHE A 142 6.35 -12.42 9.24
C PHE A 142 7.24 -12.67 10.49
N PHE A 143 6.94 -13.70 11.27
CA PHE A 143 7.82 -14.13 12.37
C PHE A 143 9.15 -14.66 11.82
N ASP A 144 9.11 -15.46 10.78
CA ASP A 144 10.30 -16.00 10.13
C ASP A 144 11.10 -14.91 9.43
N PHE A 145 10.42 -13.94 8.80
CA PHE A 145 11.04 -12.80 8.12
C PHE A 145 11.85 -11.93 9.10
N THR A 146 11.33 -11.64 10.30
CA THR A 146 12.04 -10.88 11.33
C THR A 146 13.20 -11.66 11.92
N ASN A 147 13.07 -12.97 12.10
CA ASN A 147 14.11 -13.84 12.67
C ASN A 147 15.25 -14.15 11.68
N SER A 148 14.99 -14.10 10.37
CA SER A 148 15.98 -14.38 9.32
C SER A 148 16.77 -13.15 8.87
N GLY A 149 16.74 -12.03 9.63
CA GLY A 149 17.53 -10.84 9.32
C GLY A 149 16.96 -9.99 8.16
N GLY A 150 15.69 -10.12 7.85
CA GLY A 150 14.99 -9.32 6.83
C GLY A 150 14.96 -7.81 7.14
N VAL A 151 15.18 -7.45 8.40
CA VAL A 151 15.38 -6.07 8.87
C VAL A 151 16.61 -6.03 9.76
N GLU A 152 17.77 -5.72 9.21
CA GLU A 152 18.91 -5.26 10.02
C GLU A 152 18.58 -3.85 10.55
N LEU A 153 18.02 -3.80 11.74
CA LEU A 153 18.02 -2.59 12.55
C LEU A 153 19.47 -2.38 12.97
N GLN A 154 20.19 -1.50 12.29
CA GLN A 154 21.52 -1.06 12.73
C GLN A 154 21.36 -0.39 14.09
N SER A 155 21.62 -1.17 15.15
CA SER A 155 21.83 -0.64 16.49
C SER A 155 23.15 0.11 16.50
N LYS A 156 23.08 1.42 16.63
CA LYS A 156 24.19 2.25 17.11
C LYS A 156 24.05 2.47 18.58
#